data_4444702bd0689ba637ab6caae726bb3c
#
_entry.id   4444702bd0689ba637ab6caae726bb3c
#
_cell.length_a   1.000
_cell.length_b   1.000
_cell.length_c   1.000
_cell.angle_alpha   90.00
_cell.angle_beta   90.00
_cell.angle_gamma   90.00
#
_symmetry.space_group_name_H-M   'P 1'
#
loop_
_entity.id
_entity.type
_entity.pdbx_description
1 polymer ?
#
loop_
_entity_poly.entity_id
_entity_poly.type
_entity_poly.pdbx_seq_one_letter_code
_entity_poly.pdbx_strand_id
1 'polypeptide(L)'
;MSRPIDRTLETRLIEAATEWFAAFGFAGTRMEEVGRRAGVTKGGVYFRFRSKEALFFAVVDHWRDALRGAVAAGAGMGGTGADELEGALRGWLGFHAEHPDAGRILRVLAAELRAGFTAELRDDAQAEHRAFRARLRECLHRGGRDGSLDCGDPALTAFLLAGAAEGCVSQWLAAPAEAGAFRSPEALAEALVTPYRTGFQRDLAGADDPGAAFTPPL
;
A
#
# COMPACT_ATOMS: atom_id res chain seq x y z
N MET A 1 -30.26 25.01 -10.86
CA MET A 1 -29.06 24.80 -11.69
C MET A 1 -27.89 24.53 -10.75
N SER A 2 -27.48 23.27 -10.60
CA SER A 2 -26.30 22.89 -9.80
C SER A 2 -25.07 23.41 -10.49
N ARG A 3 -24.23 24.18 -9.74
CA ARG A 3 -22.92 24.65 -10.17
C ARG A 3 -22.05 23.40 -10.44
N PRO A 4 -21.24 23.33 -11.52
CA PRO A 4 -20.33 22.24 -11.75
C PRO A 4 -19.45 22.08 -10.51
N ILE A 5 -19.33 20.86 -9.98
CA ILE A 5 -18.43 20.55 -8.86
C ILE A 5 -17.03 20.90 -9.35
N ASP A 6 -16.42 21.89 -8.72
CA ASP A 6 -15.04 22.28 -9.03
C ASP A 6 -14.11 21.17 -8.53
N ARG A 7 -13.84 20.18 -9.41
CA ARG A 7 -12.94 19.05 -9.14
C ARG A 7 -11.56 19.53 -8.70
N THR A 8 -11.14 20.70 -9.16
CA THR A 8 -9.85 21.29 -8.78
C THR A 8 -9.84 21.75 -7.33
N LEU A 9 -10.95 22.29 -6.81
CA LEU A 9 -11.07 22.69 -5.41
C LEU A 9 -11.07 21.47 -4.48
N GLU A 10 -11.83 20.42 -4.83
CA GLU A 10 -11.87 19.19 -4.04
C GLU A 10 -10.50 18.53 -3.96
N THR A 11 -9.80 18.39 -5.08
CA THR A 11 -8.45 17.83 -5.15
C THR A 11 -7.48 18.62 -4.25
N ARG A 12 -7.49 19.96 -4.35
CA ARG A 12 -6.64 20.82 -3.50
C ARG A 12 -6.94 20.67 -2.02
N LEU A 13 -8.23 20.50 -1.66
CA LEU A 13 -8.62 20.27 -0.27
C LEU A 13 -8.16 18.89 0.24
N ILE A 14 -8.27 17.85 -0.59
CA ILE A 14 -7.79 16.50 -0.26
C ILE A 14 -6.27 16.50 -0.09
N GLU A 15 -5.52 17.11 -1.00
CA GLU A 15 -4.06 17.23 -0.92
C GLU A 15 -3.63 17.98 0.36
N ALA A 16 -4.21 19.16 0.61
CA ALA A 16 -3.92 19.93 1.81
C ALA A 16 -4.29 19.17 3.10
N ALA A 17 -5.42 18.48 3.12
CA ALA A 17 -5.84 17.68 4.25
C ALA A 17 -4.93 16.46 4.46
N THR A 18 -4.44 15.84 3.38
CA THR A 18 -3.46 14.77 3.44
C THR A 18 -2.22 15.18 4.21
N GLU A 19 -1.60 16.31 3.84
CA GLU A 19 -0.42 16.83 4.53
C GLU A 19 -0.68 17.05 6.04
N TRP A 20 -1.84 17.65 6.37
CA TRP A 20 -2.16 17.97 7.77
C TRP A 20 -2.52 16.72 8.59
N PHE A 21 -3.30 15.80 8.07
CA PHE A 21 -3.61 14.56 8.77
C PHE A 21 -2.38 13.68 8.94
N ALA A 22 -1.49 13.61 7.95
CA ALA A 22 -0.25 12.85 8.06
C ALA A 22 0.71 13.42 9.11
N ALA A 23 0.77 14.76 9.24
CA ALA A 23 1.69 15.44 10.16
C ALA A 23 1.16 15.51 11.60
N PHE A 24 -0.15 15.75 11.80
CA PHE A 24 -0.73 16.10 13.11
C PHE A 24 -1.81 15.11 13.59
N GLY A 25 -2.09 14.07 12.82
CA GLY A 25 -3.18 13.14 13.10
C GLY A 25 -4.56 13.76 12.94
N PHE A 26 -5.62 12.95 13.17
CA PHE A 26 -6.99 13.44 13.09
C PHE A 26 -7.27 14.53 14.13
N ALA A 27 -6.92 14.30 15.39
CA ALA A 27 -7.21 15.23 16.49
C ALA A 27 -6.51 16.59 16.30
N GLY A 28 -5.24 16.60 15.90
CA GLY A 28 -4.42 17.81 15.75
C GLY A 28 -4.74 18.66 14.51
N THR A 29 -5.42 18.09 13.51
CA THR A 29 -5.76 18.80 12.28
C THR A 29 -6.91 19.79 12.49
N ARG A 30 -6.72 21.03 11.97
CA ARG A 30 -7.72 22.11 12.02
C ARG A 30 -8.21 22.45 10.62
N MET A 31 -9.53 22.55 10.44
CA MET A 31 -10.18 22.87 9.15
C MET A 31 -9.74 24.20 8.56
N GLU A 32 -9.46 25.19 9.42
CA GLU A 32 -8.93 26.50 9.02
C GLU A 32 -7.58 26.42 8.34
N GLU A 33 -6.69 25.59 8.87
CA GLU A 33 -5.35 25.41 8.33
C GLU A 33 -5.37 24.66 6.99
N VAL A 34 -6.22 23.64 6.88
CA VAL A 34 -6.47 22.95 5.60
C VAL A 34 -6.99 23.94 4.57
N GLY A 35 -7.97 24.79 4.93
CA GLY A 35 -8.49 25.81 4.03
C GLY A 35 -7.40 26.78 3.58
N ARG A 36 -6.60 27.31 4.51
CA ARG A 36 -5.49 28.21 4.22
C ARG A 36 -4.49 27.58 3.25
N ARG A 37 -4.12 26.31 3.46
CA ARG A 37 -3.20 25.56 2.60
C ARG A 37 -3.78 25.31 1.20
N ALA A 38 -5.08 25.03 1.10
CA ALA A 38 -5.80 24.85 -0.16
C ALA A 38 -6.15 26.18 -0.88
N GLY A 39 -5.85 27.33 -0.28
CA GLY A 39 -6.18 28.66 -0.84
C GLY A 39 -7.67 29.00 -0.77
N VAL A 40 -8.39 28.53 0.25
CA VAL A 40 -9.81 28.81 0.49
C VAL A 40 -10.07 29.25 1.93
N THR A 41 -11.20 29.91 2.13
CA THR A 41 -11.65 30.29 3.49
C THR A 41 -12.17 29.07 4.25
N LYS A 42 -12.23 29.17 5.59
CA LYS A 42 -12.89 28.17 6.45
C LYS A 42 -14.30 27.84 5.95
N GLY A 43 -15.08 28.84 5.58
CA GLY A 43 -16.43 28.65 5.02
C GLY A 43 -16.43 27.86 3.73
N GLY A 44 -15.42 28.03 2.87
CA GLY A 44 -15.24 27.24 1.64
C GLY A 44 -14.96 25.77 1.91
N VAL A 45 -14.19 25.45 2.97
CA VAL A 45 -13.99 24.07 3.38
C VAL A 45 -15.28 23.44 3.87
N TYR A 46 -16.01 24.10 4.78
CA TYR A 46 -17.28 23.59 5.33
C TYR A 46 -18.41 23.54 4.31
N PHE A 47 -18.36 24.35 3.27
CA PHE A 47 -19.29 24.23 2.15
C PHE A 47 -19.12 22.91 1.39
N ARG A 48 -17.86 22.42 1.26
CA ARG A 48 -17.55 21.16 0.56
C ARG A 48 -17.62 19.95 1.49
N PHE A 49 -17.09 20.07 2.71
CA PHE A 49 -17.05 19.00 3.71
C PHE A 49 -17.69 19.48 5.01
N ARG A 50 -18.84 18.92 5.35
CA ARG A 50 -19.67 19.36 6.46
C ARG A 50 -19.01 19.21 7.85
N SER A 51 -18.00 18.35 7.96
CA SER A 51 -17.25 18.12 9.19
C SER A 51 -15.80 17.69 8.88
N LYS A 52 -14.97 17.65 9.92
CA LYS A 52 -13.59 17.15 9.83
C LYS A 52 -13.57 15.65 9.50
N GLU A 53 -14.51 14.91 10.05
CA GLU A 53 -14.71 13.49 9.76
C GLU A 53 -15.02 13.29 8.27
N ALA A 54 -15.95 14.06 7.71
CA ALA A 54 -16.30 13.96 6.30
C ALA A 54 -15.11 14.25 5.36
N LEU A 55 -14.27 15.23 5.73
CA LEU A 55 -13.02 15.50 5.00
C LEU A 55 -12.02 14.35 5.16
N PHE A 56 -11.86 13.83 6.37
CA PHE A 56 -10.94 12.73 6.64
C PHE A 56 -11.31 11.47 5.83
N PHE A 57 -12.60 11.12 5.80
CA PHE A 57 -13.07 9.99 4.99
C PHE A 57 -12.85 10.19 3.50
N ALA A 58 -13.11 11.39 2.99
CA ALA A 58 -12.82 11.69 1.60
C ALA A 58 -11.34 11.55 1.25
N VAL A 59 -10.45 11.93 2.17
CA VAL A 59 -9.00 11.71 2.03
C VAL A 59 -8.66 10.22 2.04
N VAL A 60 -9.22 9.46 2.97
CA VAL A 60 -9.00 8.00 3.06
C VAL A 60 -9.49 7.29 1.79
N ASP A 61 -10.70 7.60 1.33
CA ASP A 61 -11.28 6.98 0.13
C ASP A 61 -10.46 7.31 -1.12
N HIS A 62 -10.05 8.57 -1.27
CA HIS A 62 -9.17 9.00 -2.37
C HIS A 62 -7.89 8.16 -2.44
N TRP A 63 -7.20 7.98 -1.32
CA TRP A 63 -5.95 7.25 -1.28
C TRP A 63 -6.12 5.74 -1.38
N ARG A 64 -7.22 5.19 -0.89
CA ARG A 64 -7.57 3.78 -1.11
C ARG A 64 -7.82 3.48 -2.58
N ASP A 65 -8.56 4.34 -3.28
CA ASP A 65 -8.83 4.16 -4.71
C ASP A 65 -7.54 4.26 -5.53
N ALA A 66 -6.66 5.19 -5.18
CA ALA A 66 -5.34 5.32 -5.81
C ALA A 66 -4.46 4.08 -5.57
N LEU A 67 -4.42 3.55 -4.34
CA LEU A 67 -3.69 2.31 -4.01
C LEU A 67 -4.23 1.11 -4.78
N ARG A 68 -5.56 0.94 -4.83
CA ARG A 68 -6.20 -0.14 -5.62
C ARG A 68 -5.86 -0.03 -7.09
N GLY A 69 -5.88 1.19 -7.61
CA GLY A 69 -5.48 1.48 -8.98
C GLY A 69 -4.03 1.09 -9.26
N ALA A 70 -3.10 1.41 -8.37
CA ALA A 70 -1.69 1.06 -8.51
C ALA A 70 -1.46 -0.46 -8.49
N VAL A 71 -2.11 -1.18 -7.57
CA VAL A 71 -2.05 -2.65 -7.49
C VAL A 71 -2.64 -3.31 -8.74
N ALA A 72 -3.80 -2.82 -9.20
CA ALA A 72 -4.47 -3.35 -10.39
C ALA A 72 -3.65 -3.10 -11.66
N ALA A 73 -3.09 -1.89 -11.81
CA ALA A 73 -2.24 -1.54 -12.95
C ALA A 73 -0.97 -2.42 -12.98
N GLY A 74 -0.31 -2.61 -11.84
CA GLY A 74 0.85 -3.48 -11.74
C GLY A 74 0.53 -4.92 -12.14
N ALA A 75 -0.54 -5.50 -11.61
CA ALA A 75 -0.97 -6.86 -11.95
C ALA A 75 -1.52 -6.99 -13.38
N GLY A 76 -2.03 -5.90 -13.97
CA GLY A 76 -2.65 -5.90 -15.30
C GLY A 76 -1.68 -5.83 -16.47
N MET A 77 -0.36 -5.80 -16.25
CA MET A 77 0.64 -5.69 -17.32
C MET A 77 0.78 -6.96 -18.19
N GLY A 78 0.01 -8.01 -17.89
CA GLY A 78 -0.02 -9.25 -18.66
C GLY A 78 1.12 -10.21 -18.28
N GLY A 79 1.14 -11.40 -18.93
CA GLY A 79 2.13 -12.42 -18.68
C GLY A 79 1.58 -13.61 -17.86
N THR A 80 2.44 -14.22 -17.08
CA THR A 80 2.14 -15.36 -16.22
C THR A 80 1.55 -14.90 -14.87
N GLY A 81 1.03 -15.87 -14.09
CA GLY A 81 0.60 -15.58 -12.72
C GLY A 81 1.74 -15.06 -11.83
N ALA A 82 2.99 -15.48 -12.09
CA ALA A 82 4.18 -14.94 -11.41
C ALA A 82 4.41 -13.45 -11.74
N ASP A 83 4.23 -13.06 -12.99
CA ASP A 83 4.40 -11.67 -13.40
C ASP A 83 3.30 -10.78 -12.83
N GLU A 84 2.06 -11.27 -12.78
CA GLU A 84 0.95 -10.56 -12.13
C GLU A 84 1.16 -10.39 -10.62
N LEU A 85 1.68 -11.42 -9.94
CA LEU A 85 1.99 -11.37 -8.51
C LEU A 85 3.06 -10.33 -8.22
N GLU A 86 4.15 -10.35 -8.99
CA GLU A 86 5.23 -9.36 -8.87
C GLU A 86 4.74 -7.95 -9.17
N GLY A 87 3.94 -7.79 -10.23
CA GLY A 87 3.35 -6.50 -10.60
C GLY A 87 2.41 -5.96 -9.52
N ALA A 88 1.59 -6.79 -8.88
CA ALA A 88 0.72 -6.39 -7.78
C ALA A 88 1.53 -5.92 -6.55
N LEU A 89 2.58 -6.64 -6.19
CA LEU A 89 3.48 -6.27 -5.09
C LEU A 89 4.25 -4.98 -5.41
N ARG A 90 4.76 -4.84 -6.63
CA ARG A 90 5.42 -3.62 -7.10
C ARG A 90 4.47 -2.42 -7.06
N GLY A 91 3.22 -2.58 -7.49
CA GLY A 91 2.20 -1.52 -7.41
C GLY A 91 1.90 -1.09 -5.98
N TRP A 92 1.78 -2.04 -5.06
CA TRP A 92 1.61 -1.77 -3.63
C TRP A 92 2.80 -1.02 -3.04
N LEU A 93 4.01 -1.54 -3.22
CA LEU A 93 5.25 -0.95 -2.69
C LEU A 93 5.53 0.41 -3.31
N GLY A 94 5.37 0.54 -4.63
CA GLY A 94 5.56 1.78 -5.39
C GLY A 94 4.64 2.88 -4.91
N PHE A 95 3.35 2.59 -4.73
CA PHE A 95 2.41 3.55 -4.18
C PHE A 95 2.88 4.14 -2.83
N HIS A 96 3.30 3.30 -1.91
CA HIS A 96 3.76 3.75 -0.60
C HIS A 96 5.12 4.48 -0.63
N ALA A 97 5.98 4.15 -1.58
CA ALA A 97 7.24 4.87 -1.81
C ALA A 97 7.01 6.27 -2.39
N GLU A 98 6.05 6.42 -3.30
CA GLU A 98 5.68 7.68 -3.95
C GLU A 98 4.80 8.57 -3.07
N HIS A 99 3.94 7.97 -2.22
CA HIS A 99 2.96 8.66 -1.40
C HIS A 99 3.10 8.33 0.10
N PRO A 100 4.22 8.70 0.75
CA PRO A 100 4.47 8.34 2.16
C PRO A 100 3.42 8.92 3.12
N ASP A 101 2.86 10.10 2.83
CA ASP A 101 1.82 10.71 3.66
C ASP A 101 0.49 9.95 3.56
N ALA A 102 0.14 9.47 2.38
CA ALA A 102 -1.00 8.56 2.21
C ALA A 102 -0.82 7.27 3.02
N GLY A 103 0.38 6.68 2.98
CA GLY A 103 0.73 5.52 3.79
C GLY A 103 0.57 5.79 5.30
N ARG A 104 0.99 6.95 5.79
CA ARG A 104 0.77 7.36 7.19
C ARG A 104 -0.71 7.47 7.54
N ILE A 105 -1.53 8.11 6.69
CA ILE A 105 -2.97 8.27 6.91
C ILE A 105 -3.68 6.93 6.96
N LEU A 106 -3.41 6.03 6.02
CA LEU A 106 -4.02 4.71 6.00
C LEU A 106 -3.67 3.88 7.25
N ARG A 107 -2.48 4.11 7.85
CA ARG A 107 -2.06 3.49 9.12
C ARG A 107 -2.62 4.19 10.35
N VAL A 108 -2.69 5.53 10.36
CA VAL A 108 -3.33 6.31 11.43
C VAL A 108 -4.79 5.91 11.56
N LEU A 109 -5.50 5.76 10.43
CA LEU A 109 -6.85 5.22 10.43
C LEU A 109 -6.92 3.89 11.20
N ALA A 110 -6.02 2.95 10.93
CA ALA A 110 -5.99 1.65 11.61
C ALA A 110 -5.68 1.77 13.13
N ALA A 111 -4.97 2.80 13.56
CA ALA A 111 -4.62 3.05 14.97
C ALA A 111 -5.72 3.82 15.71
N GLU A 112 -6.27 4.87 15.13
CA GLU A 112 -7.34 5.70 15.72
C GLU A 112 -8.67 4.94 15.79
N LEU A 113 -8.91 4.01 14.88
CA LEU A 113 -10.05 3.08 14.93
C LEU A 113 -10.05 2.16 16.15
N ARG A 114 -8.88 1.93 16.76
CA ARG A 114 -8.78 1.22 18.05
C ARG A 114 -9.21 2.10 19.23
N ALA A 115 -9.22 3.41 19.06
CA ALA A 115 -9.43 4.38 20.14
C ALA A 115 -10.88 4.91 20.29
N GLY A 116 -11.85 4.51 19.43
CA GLY A 116 -13.24 4.91 19.64
C GLY A 116 -14.09 5.29 18.43
N PHE A 117 -13.61 5.15 17.22
CA PHE A 117 -14.47 5.27 16.03
C PHE A 117 -15.37 4.05 15.86
N THR A 118 -16.49 4.19 15.14
CA THR A 118 -17.54 3.17 15.02
C THR A 118 -17.04 1.86 14.40
N ALA A 119 -17.78 0.75 14.64
CA ALA A 119 -17.45 -0.57 14.09
C ALA A 119 -17.33 -0.57 12.56
N GLU A 120 -18.13 0.24 11.87
CA GLU A 120 -18.13 0.39 10.41
C GLU A 120 -16.76 0.80 9.86
N LEU A 121 -16.06 1.70 10.55
CA LEU A 121 -14.73 2.18 10.15
C LEU A 121 -13.62 1.15 10.38
N ARG A 122 -13.79 0.27 11.37
CA ARG A 122 -12.87 -0.87 11.58
C ARG A 122 -12.96 -1.86 10.43
N ASP A 123 -14.16 -2.13 9.96
CA ASP A 123 -14.39 -3.03 8.83
C ASP A 123 -13.79 -2.47 7.54
N ASP A 124 -13.89 -1.15 7.34
CA ASP A 124 -13.29 -0.46 6.20
C ASP A 124 -11.76 -0.48 6.19
N ALA A 125 -11.11 -0.25 7.33
CA ALA A 125 -9.64 -0.31 7.42
C ALA A 125 -9.11 -1.72 7.14
N GLN A 126 -9.84 -2.76 7.54
CA GLN A 126 -9.49 -4.15 7.27
C GLN A 126 -9.84 -4.59 5.83
N ALA A 127 -10.81 -3.92 5.20
CA ALA A 127 -11.25 -4.24 3.84
C ALA A 127 -10.11 -4.12 2.84
N GLU A 128 -9.24 -3.10 2.98
CA GLU A 128 -8.12 -2.88 2.08
C GLU A 128 -7.08 -4.00 2.16
N HIS A 129 -6.70 -4.39 3.36
CA HIS A 129 -5.78 -5.52 3.57
C HIS A 129 -6.38 -6.85 3.08
N ARG A 130 -7.69 -7.02 3.25
CA ARG A 130 -8.40 -8.21 2.72
C ARG A 130 -8.40 -8.19 1.19
N ALA A 131 -8.64 -7.04 0.56
CA ALA A 131 -8.65 -6.90 -0.90
C ALA A 131 -7.27 -7.16 -1.50
N PHE A 132 -6.22 -6.60 -0.91
CA PHE A 132 -4.84 -6.86 -1.35
C PHE A 132 -4.47 -8.33 -1.25
N ARG A 133 -4.72 -8.98 -0.11
CA ARG A 133 -4.48 -10.43 0.05
C ARG A 133 -5.30 -11.27 -0.92
N ALA A 134 -6.55 -10.89 -1.17
CA ALA A 134 -7.39 -11.58 -2.15
C ALA A 134 -6.77 -11.49 -3.56
N ARG A 135 -6.26 -10.32 -3.94
CA ARG A 135 -5.59 -10.14 -5.24
C ARG A 135 -4.31 -10.98 -5.35
N LEU A 136 -3.47 -10.98 -4.31
CA LEU A 136 -2.27 -11.84 -4.30
C LEU A 136 -2.64 -13.32 -4.42
N ARG A 137 -3.69 -13.77 -3.71
CA ARG A 137 -4.17 -15.15 -3.80
C ARG A 137 -4.66 -15.51 -5.22
N GLU A 138 -5.34 -14.60 -5.91
CA GLU A 138 -5.75 -14.80 -7.31
C GLU A 138 -4.53 -14.99 -8.22
N CYS A 139 -3.49 -14.16 -8.08
CA CYS A 139 -2.25 -14.30 -8.85
C CYS A 139 -1.56 -15.64 -8.55
N LEU A 140 -1.49 -16.05 -7.27
CA LEU A 140 -0.91 -17.34 -6.87
C LEU A 140 -1.69 -18.53 -7.44
N HIS A 141 -3.02 -18.49 -7.42
CA HIS A 141 -3.84 -19.52 -8.06
C HIS A 141 -3.62 -19.58 -9.58
N ARG A 142 -3.45 -18.42 -10.22
CA ARG A 142 -3.14 -18.36 -11.64
C ARG A 142 -1.76 -18.95 -11.92
N GLY A 143 -0.74 -18.55 -11.17
CA GLY A 143 0.63 -19.05 -11.32
C GLY A 143 0.76 -20.55 -11.10
N GLY A 144 0.00 -21.12 -10.15
CA GLY A 144 -0.10 -22.56 -9.97
C GLY A 144 -0.75 -23.28 -11.15
N ARG A 145 -1.72 -22.65 -11.82
CA ARG A 145 -2.39 -23.24 -13.01
C ARG A 145 -1.57 -23.13 -14.28
N ASP A 146 -0.87 -22.02 -14.49
CA ASP A 146 -0.01 -21.81 -15.67
C ASP A 146 1.41 -22.36 -15.48
N GLY A 147 1.72 -22.90 -14.30
CA GLY A 147 3.00 -23.51 -13.98
C GLY A 147 4.13 -22.53 -13.70
N SER A 148 3.86 -21.23 -13.56
CA SER A 148 4.88 -20.20 -13.28
C SER A 148 5.24 -20.08 -11.80
N LEU A 149 4.39 -20.59 -10.90
CA LEU A 149 4.58 -20.56 -9.44
C LEU A 149 4.35 -21.94 -8.81
N ASP A 150 5.17 -22.24 -7.81
CA ASP A 150 4.96 -23.33 -6.84
C ASP A 150 4.96 -22.74 -5.43
N CYS A 151 3.79 -22.56 -4.87
CA CYS A 151 3.60 -21.80 -3.62
C CYS A 151 2.96 -22.59 -2.47
N GLY A 152 2.68 -23.88 -2.66
CA GLY A 152 1.94 -24.68 -1.68
C GLY A 152 0.51 -24.15 -1.47
N ASP A 153 0.16 -23.71 -0.25
CA ASP A 153 -1.13 -23.10 0.03
C ASP A 153 -1.17 -21.60 -0.39
N PRO A 154 -1.92 -21.26 -1.45
CA PRO A 154 -2.01 -19.89 -1.94
C PRO A 154 -2.58 -18.90 -0.91
N ALA A 155 -3.43 -19.34 0.02
CA ALA A 155 -4.00 -18.45 1.03
C ALA A 155 -2.96 -18.09 2.10
N LEU A 156 -2.18 -19.06 2.55
CA LEU A 156 -1.07 -18.85 3.49
C LEU A 156 0.02 -17.99 2.85
N THR A 157 0.42 -18.32 1.62
CA THR A 157 1.44 -17.56 0.90
C THR A 157 1.02 -16.11 0.65
N ALA A 158 -0.24 -15.86 0.26
CA ALA A 158 -0.76 -14.50 0.12
C ALA A 158 -0.73 -13.73 1.45
N PHE A 159 -1.02 -14.37 2.57
CA PHE A 159 -0.93 -13.77 3.90
C PHE A 159 0.50 -13.37 4.24
N LEU A 160 1.47 -14.25 4.00
CA LEU A 160 2.89 -14.01 4.27
C LEU A 160 3.44 -12.88 3.39
N LEU A 161 3.15 -12.90 2.09
CA LEU A 161 3.59 -11.87 1.15
C LEU A 161 3.01 -10.49 1.48
N ALA A 162 1.72 -10.41 1.82
CA ALA A 162 1.09 -9.16 2.24
C ALA A 162 1.75 -8.63 3.53
N GLY A 163 1.99 -9.51 4.50
CA GLY A 163 2.68 -9.13 5.74
C GLY A 163 4.11 -8.65 5.52
N ALA A 164 4.85 -9.30 4.62
CA ALA A 164 6.21 -8.88 4.26
C ALA A 164 6.21 -7.50 3.56
N ALA A 165 5.34 -7.28 2.58
CA ALA A 165 5.20 -5.99 1.91
C ALA A 165 4.84 -4.86 2.90
N GLU A 166 3.89 -5.13 3.81
CA GLU A 166 3.51 -4.18 4.85
C GLU A 166 4.64 -3.91 5.85
N GLY A 167 5.43 -4.92 6.18
CA GLY A 167 6.64 -4.79 6.99
C GLY A 167 7.67 -3.86 6.35
N CYS A 168 7.91 -3.97 5.03
CA CYS A 168 8.78 -3.07 4.28
C CYS A 168 8.29 -1.62 4.37
N VAL A 169 7.01 -1.38 4.09
CA VAL A 169 6.41 -0.04 4.20
C VAL A 169 6.52 0.51 5.62
N SER A 170 6.33 -0.35 6.64
CA SER A 170 6.49 0.03 8.05
C SER A 170 7.88 0.57 8.36
N GLN A 171 8.91 -0.13 7.89
CA GLN A 171 10.31 0.27 8.08
C GLN A 171 10.61 1.57 7.34
N TRP A 172 10.13 1.75 6.11
CA TRP A 172 10.31 3.00 5.35
C TRP A 172 9.73 4.21 6.05
N LEU A 173 8.55 4.06 6.66
CA LEU A 173 7.88 5.16 7.36
C LEU A 173 8.51 5.45 8.74
N ALA A 174 9.08 4.43 9.40
CA ALA A 174 9.70 4.58 10.72
C ALA A 174 11.12 5.16 10.63
N ALA A 175 11.92 4.76 9.64
CA ALA A 175 13.32 5.15 9.50
C ALA A 175 13.66 5.55 8.05
N PRO A 176 13.16 6.71 7.55
CA PRO A 176 13.32 7.10 6.15
C PRO A 176 14.78 7.24 5.70
N ALA A 177 15.70 7.60 6.61
CA ALA A 177 17.11 7.77 6.32
C ALA A 177 17.83 6.43 6.10
N GLU A 178 17.46 5.39 6.85
CA GLU A 178 18.05 4.05 6.76
C GLU A 178 17.45 3.23 5.61
N ALA A 179 16.22 3.53 5.26
CA ALA A 179 15.47 2.83 4.22
C ALA A 179 16.00 3.06 2.79
N GLY A 180 16.92 4.04 2.59
CA GLY A 180 17.37 4.44 1.25
C GLY A 180 17.92 3.31 0.38
N ALA A 181 18.66 2.36 0.99
CA ALA A 181 19.25 1.21 0.29
C ALA A 181 18.22 0.14 -0.13
N PHE A 182 17.03 0.10 0.52
CA PHE A 182 16.01 -0.94 0.33
C PHE A 182 14.68 -0.36 -0.20
N ARG A 183 14.71 0.78 -0.88
CA ARG A 183 13.50 1.49 -1.36
C ARG A 183 13.09 1.16 -2.78
N SER A 184 13.77 0.25 -3.47
CA SER A 184 13.31 -0.16 -4.80
C SER A 184 12.09 -1.07 -4.69
N PRO A 185 10.88 -0.60 -5.08
CA PRO A 185 9.69 -1.42 -5.13
C PRO A 185 9.87 -2.63 -6.06
N GLU A 186 10.64 -2.47 -7.15
CA GLU A 186 10.94 -3.49 -8.13
C GLU A 186 11.77 -4.61 -7.50
N ALA A 187 12.90 -4.25 -6.90
CA ALA A 187 13.79 -5.24 -6.28
C ALA A 187 13.14 -5.99 -5.12
N LEU A 188 12.30 -5.30 -4.33
CA LEU A 188 11.56 -5.96 -3.23
C LEU A 188 10.46 -6.87 -3.75
N ALA A 189 9.71 -6.46 -4.78
CA ALA A 189 8.68 -7.30 -5.39
C ALA A 189 9.29 -8.56 -6.00
N GLU A 190 10.40 -8.42 -6.75
CA GLU A 190 11.16 -9.54 -7.30
C GLU A 190 11.65 -10.48 -6.19
N ALA A 191 12.29 -9.95 -5.15
CA ALA A 191 12.80 -10.75 -4.03
C ALA A 191 11.70 -11.52 -3.29
N LEU A 192 10.49 -10.93 -3.17
CA LEU A 192 9.34 -11.58 -2.54
C LEU A 192 8.75 -12.71 -3.39
N VAL A 193 8.82 -12.62 -4.71
CA VAL A 193 8.22 -13.60 -5.64
C VAL A 193 9.19 -14.70 -6.04
N THR A 194 10.47 -14.39 -6.16
CA THR A 194 11.53 -15.32 -6.63
C THR A 194 11.50 -16.69 -5.94
N PRO A 195 11.34 -16.82 -4.60
CA PRO A 195 11.30 -18.13 -3.93
C PRO A 195 10.16 -19.05 -4.38
N TYR A 196 9.12 -18.49 -4.97
CA TYR A 196 7.93 -19.22 -5.42
C TYR A 196 7.92 -19.48 -6.93
N ARG A 197 8.86 -18.91 -7.71
CA ARG A 197 8.95 -19.15 -9.15
C ARG A 197 9.34 -20.60 -9.40
N THR A 198 8.64 -21.25 -10.32
CA THR A 198 8.94 -22.64 -10.72
C THR A 198 10.37 -22.76 -11.25
N GLY A 199 11.15 -23.70 -10.71
CA GLY A 199 12.56 -23.89 -11.04
C GLY A 199 13.54 -23.30 -10.03
N PHE A 200 13.15 -22.33 -9.19
CA PHE A 200 14.03 -21.70 -8.18
C PHE A 200 14.63 -22.73 -7.19
N GLN A 201 13.83 -23.72 -6.75
CA GLN A 201 14.31 -24.75 -5.83
C GLN A 201 15.30 -25.75 -6.48
N ARG A 202 15.26 -25.91 -7.80
CA ARG A 202 16.25 -26.76 -8.50
C ARG A 202 17.64 -26.17 -8.46
N ASP A 203 17.75 -24.83 -8.53
CA ASP A 203 19.04 -24.15 -8.50
C ASP A 203 19.67 -24.20 -7.10
N LEU A 204 18.85 -24.14 -6.03
CA LEU A 204 19.33 -24.30 -4.66
C LEU A 204 19.76 -25.74 -4.34
N ALA A 205 19.03 -26.73 -4.86
CA ALA A 205 19.39 -28.15 -4.67
C ALA A 205 20.65 -28.55 -5.45
N GLY A 206 21.02 -27.80 -6.51
CA GLY A 206 22.28 -27.99 -7.25
C GLY A 206 23.48 -27.30 -6.60
N ALA A 207 23.24 -26.40 -5.62
CA ALA A 207 24.29 -25.70 -4.88
C ALA A 207 24.79 -26.46 -3.63
N ASP A 208 24.12 -27.53 -3.23
CA ASP A 208 24.56 -28.44 -2.19
C ASP A 208 25.64 -29.42 -2.74
N ASP A 209 26.75 -28.87 -3.23
CA ASP A 209 28.04 -29.63 -3.29
C ASP A 209 28.65 -29.58 -1.87
N PRO A 210 28.69 -30.72 -1.13
CA PRO A 210 29.26 -30.77 0.21
C PRO A 210 30.76 -30.52 0.24
N GLY A 211 31.37 -30.15 -0.90
CA GLY A 211 32.81 -29.87 -1.03
C GLY A 211 33.20 -28.39 -1.02
N ALA A 212 32.27 -27.44 -1.09
CA ALA A 212 32.60 -26.01 -1.02
C ALA A 212 32.79 -25.58 0.44
N ALA A 213 33.98 -25.77 0.98
CA ALA A 213 34.38 -25.25 2.29
C ALA A 213 34.30 -23.72 2.28
N PHE A 214 33.38 -23.15 3.10
CA PHE A 214 33.33 -21.71 3.39
C PHE A 214 34.65 -21.31 4.06
N THR A 215 35.47 -20.54 3.33
CA THR A 215 36.66 -19.89 3.90
C THR A 215 36.27 -18.45 4.25
N PRO A 216 36.19 -18.08 5.54
CA PRO A 216 35.91 -16.68 5.91
C PRO A 216 37.10 -15.79 5.51
N PRO A 217 36.85 -14.55 5.06
CA PRO A 217 37.91 -13.58 4.81
C PRO A 217 38.59 -13.20 6.14
N LEU A 218 39.96 -13.08 6.09
CA LEU A 218 40.81 -12.61 7.18
C LEU A 218 40.60 -11.13 7.46
#